data_3e0f63643608362afe977746d34dc943
#
_entry.id   3e0f63643608362afe977746d34dc943
#
_cell.length_a   1.000
_cell.length_b   1.000
_cell.length_c   1.000
_cell.angle_alpha   90.00
_cell.angle_beta   90.00
_cell.angle_gamma   90.00
#
_symmetry.space_group_name_H-M   'P 1'
#
loop_
_entity.id
_entity.type
_entity.pdbx_description
1 polymer ?
#
loop_
_entity_poly.entity_id
_entity_poly.type
_entity_poly.pdbx_seq_one_letter_code
_entity_poly.pdbx_strand_id
1 'polypeptide(L)'
;MRRPFAFLALLATAAVAVPGTARADDAQGFIHREHEKIERLLHQPASGSRDGEINQALDTFVDYDELTRRAFGEPCHPSLPNCEDLWSQYNDAQKSELHDLMKQLVQKNYRKNLMKTLDYDVDYRGQHEAGNDTRVSTEAKNRQKPRDPSVRVDYIVAQTSSGYRVVDIVTEGSSLAKNYYEQFRKKMDNPGEGYTNIVQKLKDKIAKRD
;
A
#
# COMPACT_ATOMS: atom_id res chain seq x y z
N MET A 1 -27.19 -78.48 25.51
CA MET A 1 -26.14 -77.94 24.64
C MET A 1 -26.58 -76.56 24.14
N ARG A 2 -26.05 -75.48 24.73
CA ARG A 2 -26.41 -74.12 24.38
C ARG A 2 -25.12 -73.46 23.74
N ARG A 3 -25.25 -73.05 22.48
CA ARG A 3 -24.17 -72.29 21.76
C ARG A 3 -24.34 -70.80 22.06
N PRO A 4 -23.32 -70.06 22.41
CA PRO A 4 -23.37 -68.58 22.48
C PRO A 4 -23.11 -67.96 21.10
N PHE A 5 -23.99 -67.00 20.72
CA PHE A 5 -23.84 -66.18 19.58
C PHE A 5 -22.83 -65.06 19.93
N ALA A 6 -21.74 -64.98 19.19
CA ALA A 6 -20.80 -63.87 19.27
C ALA A 6 -21.29 -62.70 18.38
N PHE A 7 -21.64 -61.56 18.99
CA PHE A 7 -21.88 -60.31 18.27
C PHE A 7 -20.56 -59.63 17.94
N LEU A 8 -20.27 -59.56 16.66
CA LEU A 8 -19.15 -58.78 16.15
C LEU A 8 -19.59 -57.31 15.97
N ALA A 9 -19.19 -56.41 16.87
CA ALA A 9 -19.45 -54.97 16.74
C ALA A 9 -18.44 -54.37 15.80
N LEU A 10 -18.89 -53.92 14.61
CA LEU A 10 -18.11 -53.19 13.64
C LEU A 10 -18.06 -51.74 14.08
N LEU A 11 -16.92 -51.27 14.62
CA LEU A 11 -16.64 -49.86 14.90
C LEU A 11 -16.28 -49.15 13.58
N ALA A 12 -17.23 -48.42 13.02
CA ALA A 12 -16.97 -47.51 11.92
C ALA A 12 -16.35 -46.23 12.48
N THR A 13 -15.02 -46.05 12.30
CA THR A 13 -14.34 -44.79 12.58
C THR A 13 -14.66 -43.79 11.46
N ALA A 14 -15.58 -42.88 11.72
CA ALA A 14 -15.79 -41.72 10.86
C ALA A 14 -14.56 -40.76 10.96
N ALA A 15 -13.76 -40.73 9.92
CA ALA A 15 -12.72 -39.72 9.79
C ALA A 15 -13.39 -38.35 9.57
N VAL A 16 -13.42 -37.52 10.61
CA VAL A 16 -13.84 -36.15 10.50
C VAL A 16 -12.71 -35.42 9.74
N ALA A 17 -12.95 -35.17 8.45
CA ALA A 17 -12.11 -34.25 7.67
C ALA A 17 -12.30 -32.84 8.26
N VAL A 18 -11.33 -32.37 9.03
CA VAL A 18 -11.25 -30.97 9.45
C VAL A 18 -11.04 -30.16 8.17
N PRO A 19 -11.99 -29.30 7.74
CA PRO A 19 -11.72 -28.41 6.64
C PRO A 19 -10.52 -27.55 7.05
N GLY A 20 -9.39 -27.69 6.33
CA GLY A 20 -8.28 -26.77 6.46
C GLY A 20 -8.82 -25.38 6.24
N THR A 21 -8.89 -24.57 7.29
CA THR A 21 -9.16 -23.14 7.16
C THR A 21 -8.05 -22.60 6.27
N ALA A 22 -8.37 -22.31 5.01
CA ALA A 22 -7.53 -21.47 4.19
C ALA A 22 -7.29 -20.22 5.05
N ARG A 23 -6.06 -20.06 5.53
CA ARG A 23 -5.70 -18.91 6.36
C ARG A 23 -5.97 -17.70 5.49
N ALA A 24 -6.97 -16.90 5.88
CA ALA A 24 -7.22 -15.64 5.20
C ALA A 24 -5.88 -14.92 5.14
N ASP A 25 -5.50 -14.52 3.95
CA ASP A 25 -4.23 -13.86 3.72
C ASP A 25 -4.17 -12.61 4.59
N ASP A 26 -3.12 -12.46 5.37
CA ASP A 26 -2.95 -11.29 6.23
C ASP A 26 -2.32 -10.12 5.43
N ALA A 27 -2.26 -8.95 6.04
CA ALA A 27 -1.73 -7.76 5.37
C ALA A 27 -0.28 -7.96 4.91
N GLN A 28 0.55 -8.67 5.68
CA GLN A 28 1.92 -8.98 5.28
C GLN A 28 1.97 -9.90 4.07
N GLY A 29 1.14 -10.95 4.04
CA GLY A 29 1.02 -11.85 2.89
C GLY A 29 0.55 -11.12 1.64
N PHE A 30 -0.38 -10.16 1.77
CA PHE A 30 -0.79 -9.29 0.68
C PHE A 30 0.39 -8.47 0.13
N ILE A 31 1.15 -7.76 0.98
CA ILE A 31 2.31 -6.98 0.55
C ILE A 31 3.34 -7.86 -0.16
N HIS A 32 3.62 -9.04 0.39
CA HIS A 32 4.58 -9.98 -0.20
C HIS A 32 4.19 -10.39 -1.63
N ARG A 33 2.93 -10.81 -1.83
CA ARG A 33 2.44 -11.21 -3.16
C ARG A 33 2.48 -10.08 -4.19
N GLU A 34 2.08 -8.87 -3.79
CA GLU A 34 2.09 -7.74 -4.72
C GLU A 34 3.53 -7.32 -5.06
N HIS A 35 4.47 -7.41 -4.12
CA HIS A 35 5.90 -7.22 -4.40
C HIS A 35 6.40 -8.24 -5.43
N GLU A 36 6.15 -9.54 -5.21
CA GLU A 36 6.56 -10.59 -6.15
C GLU A 36 5.95 -10.40 -7.56
N LYS A 37 4.69 -9.97 -7.62
CA LYS A 37 4.02 -9.67 -8.89
C LYS A 37 4.72 -8.53 -9.64
N ILE A 38 5.02 -7.45 -8.95
CA ILE A 38 5.70 -6.28 -9.52
C ILE A 38 7.14 -6.67 -9.91
N GLU A 39 7.86 -7.39 -9.08
CA GLU A 39 9.23 -7.85 -9.38
C GLU A 39 9.28 -8.71 -10.64
N ARG A 40 8.34 -9.66 -10.80
CA ARG A 40 8.24 -10.44 -12.05
C ARG A 40 8.03 -9.56 -13.30
N LEU A 41 7.22 -8.50 -13.19
CA LEU A 41 7.03 -7.56 -14.29
C LEU A 41 8.31 -6.77 -14.60
N LEU A 42 9.06 -6.37 -13.58
CA LEU A 42 10.31 -5.61 -13.75
C LEU A 42 11.42 -6.42 -14.42
N HIS A 43 11.42 -7.74 -14.29
CA HIS A 43 12.35 -8.63 -15.00
C HIS A 43 12.02 -8.82 -16.49
N GLN A 44 10.83 -8.40 -16.95
CA GLN A 44 10.50 -8.42 -18.37
C GLN A 44 11.21 -7.28 -19.13
N PRO A 45 11.44 -7.43 -20.44
CA PRO A 45 11.99 -6.36 -21.28
C PRO A 45 11.13 -5.08 -21.19
N ALA A 46 11.78 -3.92 -21.17
CA ALA A 46 11.09 -2.63 -21.13
C ALA A 46 10.19 -2.46 -22.36
N SER A 47 8.90 -2.20 -22.13
CA SER A 47 7.89 -1.99 -23.16
C SER A 47 6.71 -1.21 -22.61
N GLY A 48 5.94 -0.58 -23.49
CA GLY A 48 4.68 0.08 -23.08
C GLY A 48 3.65 -0.89 -22.48
N SER A 49 3.64 -2.16 -22.92
CA SER A 49 2.78 -3.19 -22.33
C SER A 49 3.17 -3.48 -20.88
N ARG A 50 4.48 -3.72 -20.62
CA ARG A 50 4.99 -3.93 -19.26
C ARG A 50 4.67 -2.75 -18.33
N ASP A 51 4.85 -1.53 -18.82
CA ASP A 51 4.55 -0.32 -18.03
C ASP A 51 3.04 -0.20 -17.73
N GLY A 52 2.19 -0.61 -18.67
CA GLY A 52 0.74 -0.73 -18.48
C GLY A 52 0.38 -1.78 -17.41
N GLU A 53 1.01 -2.95 -17.45
CA GLU A 53 0.80 -4.02 -16.48
C GLU A 53 1.29 -3.63 -15.07
N ILE A 54 2.40 -2.89 -14.97
CA ILE A 54 2.87 -2.32 -13.69
C ILE A 54 1.85 -1.32 -13.15
N ASN A 55 1.31 -0.42 -13.98
CA ASN A 55 0.28 0.52 -13.52
C ASN A 55 -0.98 -0.23 -13.03
N GLN A 56 -1.41 -1.27 -13.74
CA GLN A 56 -2.54 -2.10 -13.33
C GLN A 56 -2.27 -2.83 -12.01
N ALA A 57 -1.05 -3.33 -11.81
CA ALA A 57 -0.64 -3.92 -10.53
C ALA A 57 -0.71 -2.88 -9.41
N LEU A 58 -0.23 -1.65 -9.65
CA LEU A 58 -0.32 -0.55 -8.68
C LEU A 58 -1.77 -0.13 -8.38
N ASP A 59 -2.67 -0.19 -9.37
CA ASP A 59 -4.10 0.12 -9.19
C ASP A 59 -4.81 -0.91 -8.28
N THR A 60 -4.29 -2.13 -8.20
CA THR A 60 -4.78 -3.15 -7.26
C THR A 60 -4.07 -3.12 -5.91
N PHE A 61 -2.89 -2.54 -5.84
CA PHE A 61 -2.05 -2.47 -4.66
C PHE A 61 -2.37 -1.25 -3.77
N VAL A 62 -2.58 -0.08 -4.38
CA VAL A 62 -2.77 1.20 -3.70
C VAL A 62 -4.23 1.64 -3.76
N ASP A 63 -4.76 2.11 -2.64
CA ASP A 63 -6.00 2.87 -2.57
C ASP A 63 -5.67 4.37 -2.76
N TYR A 64 -5.78 4.83 -4.01
CA TYR A 64 -5.45 6.23 -4.33
C TYR A 64 -6.46 7.22 -3.78
N ASP A 65 -7.73 6.82 -3.61
CA ASP A 65 -8.76 7.65 -3.01
C ASP A 65 -8.42 7.93 -1.55
N GLU A 66 -8.16 6.89 -0.78
CA GLU A 66 -7.81 7.00 0.63
C GLU A 66 -6.45 7.71 0.82
N LEU A 67 -5.45 7.37 0.02
CA LEU A 67 -4.14 8.05 0.05
C LEU A 67 -4.27 9.55 -0.22
N THR A 68 -5.11 9.93 -1.21
CA THR A 68 -5.35 11.33 -1.54
C THR A 68 -6.07 12.05 -0.40
N ARG A 69 -7.13 11.48 0.13
CA ARG A 69 -7.86 12.05 1.27
C ARG A 69 -6.92 12.29 2.46
N ARG A 70 -6.09 11.31 2.82
CA ARG A 70 -5.07 11.44 3.89
C ARG A 70 -4.06 12.55 3.60
N ALA A 71 -3.65 12.72 2.36
CA ALA A 71 -2.77 13.81 1.95
C ALA A 71 -3.43 15.20 2.05
N PHE A 72 -4.76 15.24 2.22
CA PHE A 72 -5.53 16.46 2.47
C PHE A 72 -6.16 16.50 3.86
N GLY A 73 -5.71 15.65 4.79
CA GLY A 73 -6.12 15.68 6.20
C GLY A 73 -7.39 14.93 6.54
N GLU A 74 -7.88 14.02 5.68
CA GLU A 74 -9.07 13.20 5.95
C GLU A 74 -8.73 11.69 5.83
N PRO A 75 -8.58 10.97 6.94
CA PRO A 75 -8.44 11.47 8.32
C PRO A 75 -7.09 12.16 8.56
N CYS A 76 -7.07 13.03 9.55
CA CYS A 76 -5.82 13.64 10.01
C CYS A 76 -4.82 12.59 10.50
N HIS A 77 -3.55 12.74 10.09
CA HIS A 77 -2.50 11.87 10.57
C HIS A 77 -2.29 12.04 12.09
N PRO A 78 -2.22 10.96 12.89
CA PRO A 78 -2.18 11.04 14.36
C PRO A 78 -1.02 11.87 14.94
N SER A 79 0.10 12.00 14.21
CA SER A 79 1.26 12.79 14.64
C SER A 79 1.19 14.28 14.27
N LEU A 80 0.10 14.75 13.66
CA LEU A 80 -0.07 16.15 13.29
C LEU A 80 -0.91 16.86 14.35
N PRO A 81 -0.31 17.64 15.25
CA PRO A 81 -1.08 18.55 16.09
C PRO A 81 -1.72 19.64 15.21
N ASN A 82 -2.95 20.03 15.52
CA ASN A 82 -3.68 21.06 14.77
C ASN A 82 -3.89 20.74 13.27
N CYS A 83 -4.03 19.47 12.94
CA CYS A 83 -4.41 19.07 11.59
C CYS A 83 -5.82 19.57 11.29
N GLU A 84 -6.04 20.06 10.06
CA GLU A 84 -7.32 20.47 9.54
C GLU A 84 -7.69 19.62 8.36
N ASP A 85 -8.98 19.29 8.25
CA ASP A 85 -9.53 18.63 7.08
C ASP A 85 -9.60 19.62 5.91
N LEU A 86 -8.60 19.56 5.04
CA LEU A 86 -8.58 20.35 3.80
C LEU A 86 -9.47 19.71 2.72
N TRP A 87 -9.69 18.38 2.80
CA TRP A 87 -10.47 17.65 1.79
C TRP A 87 -11.92 18.10 1.73
N SER A 88 -12.55 18.36 2.87
CA SER A 88 -13.93 18.82 2.94
C SER A 88 -14.16 20.20 2.31
N GLN A 89 -13.09 21.00 2.11
CA GLN A 89 -13.18 22.33 1.53
C GLN A 89 -13.34 22.32 0.00
N TYR A 90 -13.15 21.16 -0.65
CA TYR A 90 -13.20 21.03 -2.10
C TYR A 90 -14.54 20.46 -2.57
N ASN A 91 -15.03 20.94 -3.73
CA ASN A 91 -16.16 20.34 -4.42
C ASN A 91 -15.76 19.06 -5.16
N ASP A 92 -16.75 18.30 -5.68
CA ASP A 92 -16.51 16.99 -6.29
C ASP A 92 -15.59 17.05 -7.53
N ALA A 93 -15.70 18.11 -8.35
CA ALA A 93 -14.83 18.29 -9.51
C ALA A 93 -13.37 18.52 -9.09
N GLN A 94 -13.15 19.32 -8.06
CA GLN A 94 -11.83 19.57 -7.49
C GLN A 94 -11.24 18.29 -6.86
N LYS A 95 -12.05 17.54 -6.13
CA LYS A 95 -11.66 16.25 -5.55
C LYS A 95 -11.25 15.25 -6.61
N SER A 96 -12.02 15.16 -7.71
CA SER A 96 -11.67 14.29 -8.83
C SER A 96 -10.35 14.70 -9.50
N GLU A 97 -10.11 16.01 -9.75
CA GLU A 97 -8.85 16.48 -10.32
C GLU A 97 -7.67 16.19 -9.38
N LEU A 98 -7.81 16.40 -8.09
CA LEU A 98 -6.76 16.11 -7.10
C LEU A 98 -6.45 14.61 -7.03
N HIS A 99 -7.47 13.75 -7.01
CA HIS A 99 -7.32 12.30 -7.06
C HIS A 99 -6.51 11.86 -8.29
N ASP A 100 -6.90 12.31 -9.48
CA ASP A 100 -6.23 11.94 -10.73
C ASP A 100 -4.77 12.41 -10.77
N LEU A 101 -4.50 13.61 -10.29
CA LEU A 101 -3.14 14.13 -10.21
C LEU A 101 -2.28 13.39 -9.18
N MET A 102 -2.84 13.09 -8.01
CA MET A 102 -2.13 12.30 -6.99
C MET A 102 -1.85 10.89 -7.48
N LYS A 103 -2.81 10.21 -8.11
CA LYS A 103 -2.63 8.90 -8.73
C LYS A 103 -1.48 8.92 -9.73
N GLN A 104 -1.49 9.84 -10.70
CA GLN A 104 -0.44 9.98 -11.70
C GLN A 104 0.94 10.23 -11.07
N LEU A 105 1.01 11.08 -10.06
CA LEU A 105 2.26 11.41 -9.38
C LEU A 105 2.80 10.22 -8.58
N VAL A 106 1.95 9.50 -7.88
CA VAL A 106 2.34 8.29 -7.12
C VAL A 106 2.81 7.21 -8.07
N GLN A 107 2.06 6.92 -9.14
CA GLN A 107 2.45 5.94 -10.16
C GLN A 107 3.80 6.29 -10.81
N LYS A 108 4.00 7.57 -11.16
CA LYS A 108 5.27 8.04 -11.73
C LYS A 108 6.43 7.83 -10.76
N ASN A 109 6.30 8.29 -9.52
CA ASN A 109 7.35 8.18 -8.51
C ASN A 109 7.64 6.71 -8.16
N TYR A 110 6.61 5.88 -8.13
CA TYR A 110 6.76 4.45 -7.87
C TYR A 110 7.56 3.79 -8.99
N ARG A 111 7.18 3.99 -10.27
CA ARG A 111 7.91 3.44 -11.42
C ARG A 111 9.38 3.86 -11.44
N LYS A 112 9.67 5.13 -11.16
CA LYS A 112 11.04 5.64 -11.07
C LYS A 112 11.89 4.89 -10.04
N ASN A 113 11.29 4.54 -8.91
CA ASN A 113 11.98 3.87 -7.81
C ASN A 113 11.96 2.34 -7.95
N LEU A 114 10.98 1.76 -8.62
CA LEU A 114 10.84 0.32 -8.79
C LEU A 114 12.08 -0.35 -9.41
N MET A 115 12.66 0.25 -10.45
CA MET A 115 13.88 -0.31 -11.06
C MET A 115 15.04 -0.38 -10.06
N LYS A 116 15.08 0.54 -9.09
CA LYS A 116 16.09 0.51 -8.04
C LYS A 116 15.84 -0.60 -7.02
N THR A 117 14.57 -1.01 -6.83
CA THR A 117 14.24 -2.09 -5.88
C THR A 117 14.81 -3.43 -6.30
N LEU A 118 15.08 -3.63 -7.60
CA LEU A 118 15.76 -4.83 -8.10
C LEU A 118 17.16 -5.05 -7.51
N ASP A 119 17.78 -3.99 -6.98
CA ASP A 119 19.09 -4.08 -6.31
C ASP A 119 18.97 -4.40 -4.82
N TYR A 120 17.76 -4.58 -4.28
CA TYR A 120 17.54 -4.76 -2.86
C TYR A 120 16.92 -6.13 -2.55
N ASP A 121 17.35 -6.71 -1.44
CA ASP A 121 16.65 -7.79 -0.76
C ASP A 121 15.69 -7.18 0.25
N VAL A 122 14.44 -7.65 0.27
CA VAL A 122 13.40 -7.14 1.16
C VAL A 122 13.09 -8.18 2.22
N ASP A 123 13.38 -7.83 3.48
CA ASP A 123 13.03 -8.63 4.66
C ASP A 123 11.70 -8.12 5.24
N TYR A 124 10.75 -9.02 5.47
CA TYR A 124 9.47 -8.72 6.12
C TYR A 124 9.63 -8.88 7.64
N ARG A 125 9.46 -7.78 8.37
CA ARG A 125 9.72 -7.69 9.82
C ARG A 125 8.48 -7.91 10.68
N GLY A 126 7.35 -8.23 10.06
CA GLY A 126 6.07 -8.48 10.72
C GLY A 126 5.04 -7.39 10.47
N GLN A 127 3.89 -7.56 11.11
CA GLN A 127 2.78 -6.61 11.03
C GLN A 127 2.22 -6.33 12.43
N HIS A 128 1.64 -5.14 12.61
CA HIS A 128 0.95 -4.75 13.84
C HIS A 128 -0.16 -3.74 13.56
N GLU A 129 -1.09 -3.61 14.48
CA GLU A 129 -2.19 -2.65 14.38
C GLU A 129 -1.67 -1.20 14.40
N ALA A 130 -2.27 -0.35 13.58
CA ALA A 130 -1.97 1.08 13.45
C ALA A 130 -3.29 1.87 13.33
N GLY A 131 -3.99 2.04 14.44
CA GLY A 131 -5.35 2.55 14.46
C GLY A 131 -6.32 1.56 13.83
N ASN A 132 -7.06 1.99 12.82
CA ASN A 132 -7.96 1.11 12.05
C ASN A 132 -7.25 0.33 10.93
N ASP A 133 -5.97 0.59 10.72
CA ASP A 133 -5.16 -0.02 9.68
C ASP A 133 -4.17 -1.02 10.26
N THR A 134 -3.45 -1.70 9.37
CA THR A 134 -2.33 -2.57 9.72
C THR A 134 -1.04 -1.98 9.14
N ARG A 135 -0.02 -1.84 9.99
CA ARG A 135 1.33 -1.51 9.54
C ARG A 135 2.10 -2.79 9.26
N VAL A 136 2.56 -2.96 8.02
CA VAL A 136 3.48 -4.02 7.61
C VAL A 136 4.87 -3.42 7.50
N SER A 137 5.79 -3.90 8.31
CA SER A 137 7.17 -3.40 8.36
C SER A 137 8.07 -4.23 7.46
N THR A 138 8.86 -3.55 6.62
CA THR A 138 9.89 -4.18 5.80
C THR A 138 11.23 -3.44 5.94
N GLU A 139 12.29 -4.15 5.62
CA GLU A 139 13.65 -3.63 5.61
C GLU A 139 14.32 -4.03 4.29
N ALA A 140 14.73 -3.05 3.50
CA ALA A 140 15.34 -3.24 2.19
C ALA A 140 16.86 -3.07 2.29
N LYS A 141 17.63 -4.10 1.92
CA LYS A 141 19.08 -4.13 1.98
C LYS A 141 19.67 -4.18 0.57
N ASN A 142 20.57 -3.24 0.25
CA ASN A 142 21.17 -3.18 -1.07
C ASN A 142 22.16 -4.35 -1.28
N ARG A 143 21.93 -5.19 -2.31
CA ARG A 143 22.77 -6.34 -2.67
C ARG A 143 24.16 -5.91 -3.18
N GLN A 144 24.23 -4.79 -3.88
CA GLN A 144 25.47 -4.27 -4.46
C GLN A 144 26.33 -3.54 -3.42
N LYS A 145 25.70 -3.07 -2.34
CA LYS A 145 26.33 -2.29 -1.26
C LYS A 145 25.94 -2.85 0.11
N PRO A 146 26.37 -4.06 0.47
CA PRO A 146 25.93 -4.72 1.70
C PRO A 146 26.38 -4.05 3.00
N ARG A 147 27.29 -3.05 2.90
CA ARG A 147 27.75 -2.24 4.06
C ARG A 147 26.95 -0.98 4.27
N ASP A 148 26.13 -0.55 3.27
CA ASP A 148 25.24 0.57 3.43
C ASP A 148 24.12 0.20 4.42
N PRO A 149 23.60 1.17 5.19
CA PRO A 149 22.45 0.94 6.05
C PRO A 149 21.28 0.40 5.24
N SER A 150 20.50 -0.51 5.82
CA SER A 150 19.22 -0.91 5.24
C SER A 150 18.21 0.24 5.30
N VAL A 151 17.27 0.23 4.37
CA VAL A 151 16.19 1.23 4.30
C VAL A 151 14.93 0.61 4.88
N ARG A 152 14.36 1.24 5.90
CA ARG A 152 13.09 0.81 6.47
C ARG A 152 11.93 1.37 5.64
N VAL A 153 11.03 0.48 5.22
CA VAL A 153 9.80 0.83 4.53
C VAL A 153 8.62 0.15 5.21
N ASP A 154 7.72 0.93 5.77
CA ASP A 154 6.48 0.43 6.36
C ASP A 154 5.31 0.76 5.42
N TYR A 155 4.43 -0.21 5.20
CA TYR A 155 3.19 -0.05 4.45
C TYR A 155 2.03 0.07 5.43
N ILE A 156 1.22 1.12 5.30
CA ILE A 156 -0.04 1.23 6.02
C ILE A 156 -1.12 0.65 5.13
N VAL A 157 -1.76 -0.39 5.61
CA VAL A 157 -2.67 -1.25 4.85
C VAL A 157 -4.06 -1.20 5.47
N ALA A 158 -5.04 -0.75 4.70
CA ALA A 158 -6.44 -0.83 5.08
C ALA A 158 -7.08 -2.12 4.56
N GLN A 159 -8.02 -2.65 5.32
CA GLN A 159 -8.89 -3.73 4.85
C GLN A 159 -10.17 -3.12 4.28
N THR A 160 -10.40 -3.34 2.99
CA THR A 160 -11.58 -2.86 2.26
C THR A 160 -12.51 -4.03 1.92
N SER A 161 -13.68 -3.74 1.38
CA SER A 161 -14.61 -4.77 0.87
C SER A 161 -14.02 -5.61 -0.26
N SER A 162 -13.03 -5.07 -0.99
CA SER A 162 -12.32 -5.74 -2.09
C SER A 162 -10.97 -6.35 -1.68
N GLY A 163 -10.68 -6.43 -0.37
CA GLY A 163 -9.43 -6.94 0.19
C GLY A 163 -8.51 -5.85 0.73
N TYR A 164 -7.25 -6.18 0.95
CA TYR A 164 -6.26 -5.24 1.44
C TYR A 164 -5.83 -4.23 0.38
N ARG A 165 -5.53 -2.99 0.81
CA ARG A 165 -4.98 -1.89 -0.01
C ARG A 165 -3.99 -1.07 0.78
N VAL A 166 -2.91 -0.64 0.15
CA VAL A 166 -1.97 0.32 0.74
C VAL A 166 -2.58 1.72 0.70
N VAL A 167 -2.63 2.37 1.85
CA VAL A 167 -3.21 3.71 2.04
C VAL A 167 -2.18 4.76 2.45
N ASP A 168 -0.97 4.33 2.83
CA ASP A 168 0.21 5.19 3.04
C ASP A 168 1.49 4.36 3.01
N ILE A 169 2.61 5.01 2.72
CA ILE A 169 3.95 4.44 2.76
C ILE A 169 4.83 5.30 3.65
N VAL A 170 5.51 4.67 4.59
CA VAL A 170 6.38 5.34 5.55
C VAL A 170 7.82 4.87 5.31
N THR A 171 8.66 5.74 4.74
CA THR A 171 10.07 5.45 4.48
C THR A 171 10.93 6.16 5.52
N GLU A 172 11.78 5.44 6.24
CA GLU A 172 12.62 6.00 7.31
C GLU A 172 11.83 6.86 8.31
N GLY A 173 10.62 6.43 8.65
CA GLY A 173 9.73 7.16 9.55
C GLY A 173 8.97 8.34 8.92
N SER A 174 9.17 8.60 7.61
CA SER A 174 8.55 9.70 6.87
C SER A 174 7.34 9.21 6.08
N SER A 175 6.12 9.54 6.53
CA SER A 175 4.86 9.20 5.87
C SER A 175 4.67 10.01 4.59
N LEU A 176 4.26 9.35 3.51
CA LEU A 176 3.98 9.97 2.23
C LEU A 176 2.78 10.92 2.32
N ALA A 177 1.67 10.43 2.88
CA ALA A 177 0.45 11.22 3.05
C ALA A 177 0.69 12.46 3.92
N LYS A 178 1.36 12.29 5.08
CA LYS A 178 1.72 13.41 5.96
C LYS A 178 2.58 14.46 5.25
N ASN A 179 3.60 14.02 4.50
CA ASN A 179 4.48 14.93 3.77
C ASN A 179 3.74 15.75 2.71
N TYR A 180 2.75 15.15 2.03
CA TYR A 180 1.89 15.88 1.12
C TYR A 180 0.97 16.84 1.85
N TYR A 181 0.36 16.40 2.96
CA TYR A 181 -0.47 17.27 3.79
C TYR A 181 0.27 18.54 4.21
N GLU A 182 1.48 18.41 4.77
CA GLU A 182 2.28 19.56 5.20
C GLU A 182 2.59 20.52 4.04
N GLN A 183 2.85 19.98 2.84
CA GLN A 183 3.10 20.79 1.64
C GLN A 183 1.83 21.50 1.15
N PHE A 184 0.67 20.83 1.19
CA PHE A 184 -0.60 21.39 0.74
C PHE A 184 -1.14 22.40 1.75
N ARG A 185 -1.06 22.08 3.04
CA ARG A 185 -1.43 23.02 4.11
C ARG A 185 -0.66 24.31 3.99
N LYS A 186 0.66 24.26 3.81
CA LYS A 186 1.47 25.47 3.59
C LYS A 186 1.00 26.29 2.40
N LYS A 187 0.50 25.64 1.33
CA LYS A 187 -0.05 26.35 0.16
C LYS A 187 -1.42 26.98 0.44
N MET A 188 -2.22 26.36 1.28
CA MET A 188 -3.50 26.90 1.69
C MET A 188 -3.35 28.09 2.65
N ASP A 189 -2.34 28.05 3.53
CA ASP A 189 -2.09 29.11 4.52
C ASP A 189 -1.44 30.36 3.91
N ASN A 190 -0.82 30.27 2.74
CA ASN A 190 -0.15 31.42 2.12
C ASN A 190 -1.16 32.34 1.42
N PRO A 191 -1.16 33.65 1.71
CA PRO A 191 -2.03 34.60 1.01
C PRO A 191 -1.84 34.57 -0.51
N GLY A 192 -2.91 34.45 -1.27
CA GLY A 192 -2.88 34.37 -2.74
C GLY A 192 -2.51 33.02 -3.32
N GLU A 193 -2.21 32.02 -2.49
CA GLU A 193 -2.06 30.62 -2.88
C GLU A 193 -3.35 29.84 -2.51
N GLY A 194 -3.43 28.58 -2.92
CA GLY A 194 -4.57 27.72 -2.63
C GLY A 194 -4.69 26.57 -3.61
N TYR A 195 -5.92 26.13 -3.90
CA TYR A 195 -6.20 25.01 -4.78
C TYR A 195 -5.44 25.05 -6.11
N THR A 196 -5.51 26.17 -6.85
CA THR A 196 -4.84 26.33 -8.15
C THR A 196 -3.34 26.12 -8.07
N ASN A 197 -2.69 26.59 -6.99
CA ASN A 197 -1.28 26.42 -6.77
C ASN A 197 -0.90 24.99 -6.41
N ILE A 198 -1.78 24.28 -5.69
CA ILE A 198 -1.62 22.84 -5.40
C ILE A 198 -1.68 22.04 -6.71
N VAL A 199 -2.72 22.27 -7.52
CA VAL A 199 -2.91 21.64 -8.83
C VAL A 199 -1.70 21.89 -9.74
N GLN A 200 -1.25 23.15 -9.86
CA GLN A 200 -0.08 23.49 -10.67
C GLN A 200 1.18 22.78 -10.17
N LYS A 201 1.42 22.77 -8.86
CA LYS A 201 2.56 22.05 -8.27
C LYS A 201 2.53 20.55 -8.56
N LEU A 202 1.37 19.92 -8.51
CA LEU A 202 1.21 18.50 -8.85
C LEU A 202 1.52 18.27 -10.34
N LYS A 203 0.95 19.08 -11.24
CA LYS A 203 1.22 19.05 -12.68
C LYS A 203 2.71 19.22 -13.00
N ASP A 204 3.37 20.17 -12.37
CA ASP A 204 4.81 20.41 -12.54
C ASP A 204 5.66 19.21 -12.10
N LYS A 205 5.31 18.58 -10.97
CA LYS A 205 6.00 17.37 -10.50
C LYS A 205 5.79 16.18 -11.46
N ILE A 206 4.57 16.05 -12.03
CA ILE A 206 4.26 15.00 -13.01
C ILE A 206 5.02 15.26 -14.32
N ALA A 207 5.06 16.50 -14.80
CA ALA A 207 5.72 16.89 -16.05
C ALA A 207 7.26 16.88 -15.96
N LYS A 208 7.85 17.01 -14.77
CA LYS A 208 9.32 17.02 -14.59
C LYS A 208 9.92 15.73 -15.13
N ARG A 209 10.76 15.83 -16.17
CA ARG A 209 11.53 14.69 -16.68
C ARG A 209 12.55 14.25 -15.64
N ASP A 210 12.76 12.94 -15.57
CA ASP A 210 13.75 12.31 -14.68
C ASP A 210 15.17 12.49 -15.16
#